data_f2427503298b0fbef06e041bc0b1d33c
#
_entry.id   f2427503298b0fbef06e041bc0b1d33c
#
_cell.length_a   1.000
_cell.length_b   1.000
_cell.length_c   1.000
_cell.angle_alpha   90.00
_cell.angle_beta   90.00
_cell.angle_gamma   90.00
#
_symmetry.space_group_name_H-M   'P 1'
#
loop_
_entity.id
_entity.type
_entity.pdbx_description
1 polymer ?
#
loop_
_entity_poly.entity_id
_entity_poly.type
_entity_poly.pdbx_seq_one_letter_code
_entity_poly.pdbx_strand_id
1 'polypeptide(L)'
;TNGFEVVEIRSFKNHSIFVHAKKSLRPARVSIIGYRDRKEMFVDCFGFHRNNVNLINTTLEKCDNTFIYGAHVTSQFYIFNGLNVKLMGTLDKSASKNGEILYGTELRTFYPEELLNHEEANVIVSHSSVYKNEIIENIKSFAGNRVKFF
;
A
#
# COMPACT_ATOMS: atom_id res chain seq x y z
N THR A 1 20.36 20.48 -13.42
CA THR A 1 21.22 20.17 -12.25
C THR A 1 20.87 21.12 -11.13
N ASN A 2 20.42 20.61 -9.99
CA ASN A 2 19.92 21.44 -8.88
C ASN A 2 21.03 21.92 -7.94
N GLY A 3 22.30 21.89 -8.38
CA GLY A 3 23.45 22.36 -7.59
C GLY A 3 23.80 21.47 -6.39
N PHE A 4 23.46 20.18 -6.43
CA PHE A 4 23.80 19.20 -5.41
C PHE A 4 24.65 18.07 -5.98
N GLU A 5 25.57 17.57 -5.18
CA GLU A 5 26.34 16.35 -5.40
C GLU A 5 25.91 15.31 -4.39
N VAL A 6 25.54 14.11 -4.85
CA VAL A 6 25.18 13.01 -3.99
C VAL A 6 26.43 12.44 -3.36
N VAL A 7 26.50 12.41 -2.03
CA VAL A 7 27.60 11.89 -1.24
C VAL A 7 27.38 10.43 -0.93
N GLU A 8 26.15 10.06 -0.59
CA GLU A 8 25.80 8.70 -0.18
C GLU A 8 24.34 8.40 -0.48
N ILE A 9 24.05 7.14 -0.82
CA ILE A 9 22.70 6.60 -0.93
C ILE A 9 22.60 5.37 -0.05
N ARG A 10 21.61 5.33 0.83
CA ARG A 10 21.30 4.16 1.67
C ARG A 10 19.87 3.72 1.44
N SER A 11 19.68 2.41 1.35
CA SER A 11 18.34 1.80 1.34
C SER A 11 17.96 1.36 2.75
N PHE A 12 16.69 1.50 3.10
CA PHE A 12 16.11 0.99 4.34
C PHE A 12 14.97 0.03 4.03
N LYS A 13 15.12 -1.23 4.44
CA LYS A 13 14.11 -2.30 4.28
C LYS A 13 13.49 -2.39 2.88
N ASN A 14 14.24 -2.12 1.83
CA ASN A 14 13.80 -2.14 0.43
C ASN A 14 12.60 -1.23 0.08
N HIS A 15 12.18 -0.33 0.97
CA HIS A 15 11.04 0.57 0.69
C HIS A 15 11.38 2.05 0.79
N SER A 16 12.55 2.41 1.35
CA SER A 16 12.97 3.80 1.48
C SER A 16 14.40 3.99 1.02
N ILE A 17 14.66 5.12 0.39
CA ILE A 17 16.00 5.53 -0.02
C ILE A 17 16.32 6.83 0.68
N PHE A 18 17.41 6.82 1.44
CA PHE A 18 17.98 8.03 2.04
C PHE A 18 19.12 8.52 1.17
N VAL A 19 19.08 9.77 0.80
CA VAL A 19 20.10 10.42 -0.03
C VAL A 19 20.75 11.53 0.79
N HIS A 20 22.05 11.38 1.04
CA HIS A 20 22.87 12.45 1.56
C HIS A 20 23.50 13.21 0.39
N ALA A 21 23.19 14.50 0.29
CA ALA A 21 23.72 15.36 -0.75
C ALA A 21 24.30 16.63 -0.16
N LYS A 22 25.36 17.14 -0.74
CA LYS A 22 25.97 18.43 -0.41
C LYS A 22 25.83 19.43 -1.56
N LYS A 23 25.75 20.70 -1.23
CA LYS A 23 25.76 21.76 -2.25
C LYS A 23 27.08 21.72 -3.02
N SER A 24 27.03 21.76 -4.34
CA SER A 24 28.18 21.75 -5.24
C SER A 24 28.10 22.90 -6.22
N LEU A 25 29.21 23.57 -6.43
CA LEU A 25 29.36 24.60 -7.46
C LEU A 25 29.62 23.98 -8.86
N ARG A 26 29.93 22.68 -8.91
CA ARG A 26 30.11 21.97 -10.19
C ARG A 26 28.76 21.44 -10.66
N PRO A 27 28.38 21.71 -11.94
CA PRO A 27 27.21 21.07 -12.49
C PRO A 27 27.42 19.55 -12.46
N ALA A 28 26.62 18.85 -11.66
CA ALA A 28 26.60 17.39 -11.72
C ALA A 28 26.23 16.98 -13.15
N ARG A 29 27.05 16.18 -13.79
CA ARG A 29 26.67 15.50 -15.03
C ARG A 29 25.59 14.50 -14.64
N VAL A 30 24.33 14.88 -14.79
CA VAL A 30 23.23 13.92 -14.71
C VAL A 30 23.38 13.04 -15.95
N SER A 31 23.87 11.84 -15.76
CA SER A 31 23.67 10.81 -16.75
C SER A 31 22.17 10.61 -16.85
N ILE A 32 21.59 11.02 -17.97
CA ILE A 32 20.21 10.66 -18.32
C ILE A 32 20.24 9.19 -18.78
N ILE A 33 20.72 8.32 -17.88
CA ILE A 33 20.61 6.89 -18.12
C ILE A 33 19.12 6.57 -18.12
N GLY A 34 18.63 6.29 -19.33
CA GLY A 34 17.41 5.53 -19.45
C GLY A 34 16.12 6.23 -19.06
N TYR A 35 15.78 7.41 -19.63
CA TYR A 35 14.38 7.86 -19.58
C TYR A 35 13.43 6.73 -20.06
N ARG A 36 13.82 6.05 -21.15
CA ARG A 36 13.05 4.92 -21.69
C ARG A 36 12.93 3.79 -20.65
N ASP A 37 14.05 3.35 -20.08
CA ASP A 37 14.08 2.27 -19.10
C ASP A 37 13.27 2.61 -17.85
N ARG A 38 13.38 3.84 -17.35
CA ARG A 38 12.60 4.29 -16.19
C ARG A 38 11.11 4.40 -16.52
N LYS A 39 10.76 4.84 -17.73
CA LYS A 39 9.39 4.87 -18.19
C LYS A 39 8.80 3.47 -18.28
N GLU A 40 9.54 2.51 -18.82
CA GLU A 40 9.14 1.10 -18.89
C GLU A 40 8.92 0.54 -17.47
N MET A 41 9.89 0.68 -16.57
CA MET A 41 9.74 0.26 -15.16
C MET A 41 8.51 0.89 -14.48
N PHE A 42 8.23 2.16 -14.75
CA PHE A 42 7.07 2.84 -14.20
C PHE A 42 5.77 2.25 -14.74
N VAL A 43 5.68 2.06 -16.06
CA VAL A 43 4.52 1.47 -16.73
C VAL A 43 4.29 0.04 -16.25
N ASP A 44 5.33 -0.75 -16.11
CA ASP A 44 5.26 -2.13 -15.62
C ASP A 44 4.79 -2.18 -14.17
N CYS A 45 5.30 -1.29 -13.32
CA CYS A 45 4.86 -1.18 -11.92
C CYS A 45 3.37 -0.85 -11.84
N PHE A 46 2.89 0.13 -12.60
CA PHE A 46 1.46 0.46 -12.64
C PHE A 46 0.61 -0.66 -13.25
N GLY A 47 1.11 -1.30 -14.30
CA GLY A 47 0.48 -2.47 -14.90
C GLY A 47 0.29 -3.61 -13.90
N PHE A 48 1.32 -3.92 -13.13
CA PHE A 48 1.27 -4.90 -12.05
C PHE A 48 0.18 -4.55 -11.01
N HIS A 49 0.16 -3.33 -10.51
CA HIS A 49 -0.84 -2.93 -9.53
C HIS A 49 -2.27 -2.94 -10.09
N ARG A 50 -2.46 -2.49 -11.33
CA ARG A 50 -3.77 -2.54 -12.00
C ARG A 50 -4.27 -3.98 -12.17
N ASN A 51 -3.38 -4.89 -12.56
CA ASN A 51 -3.73 -6.31 -12.69
C ASN A 51 -4.13 -6.92 -11.33
N ASN A 52 -3.43 -6.57 -10.26
CA ASN A 52 -3.79 -6.99 -8.91
C ASN A 52 -5.16 -6.45 -8.49
N VAL A 53 -5.45 -5.17 -8.73
CA VAL A 53 -6.76 -4.57 -8.43
C VAL A 53 -7.87 -5.28 -9.23
N ASN A 54 -7.66 -5.55 -10.51
CA ASN A 54 -8.61 -6.28 -11.34
C ASN A 54 -8.87 -7.69 -10.80
N LEU A 55 -7.82 -8.40 -10.39
CA LEU A 55 -7.95 -9.74 -9.80
C LEU A 55 -8.75 -9.71 -8.50
N ILE A 56 -8.48 -8.73 -7.63
CA ILE A 56 -9.22 -8.53 -6.38
C ILE A 56 -10.69 -8.24 -6.68
N ASN A 57 -10.97 -7.34 -7.62
CA ASN A 57 -12.34 -7.01 -8.03
C ASN A 57 -13.10 -8.24 -8.49
N THR A 58 -12.50 -9.05 -9.38
CA THR A 58 -13.12 -10.27 -9.88
C THR A 58 -13.35 -11.31 -8.78
N THR A 59 -12.36 -11.46 -7.88
CA THR A 59 -12.42 -12.47 -6.82
C THR A 59 -13.44 -12.12 -5.74
N LEU A 60 -13.58 -10.83 -5.42
CA LEU A 60 -14.43 -10.34 -4.33
C LEU A 60 -15.73 -9.69 -4.81
N GLU A 61 -16.09 -9.82 -6.09
CA GLU A 61 -17.27 -9.17 -6.70
C GLU A 61 -18.56 -9.38 -5.91
N LYS A 62 -18.73 -10.57 -5.35
CA LYS A 62 -19.94 -10.99 -4.61
C LYS A 62 -19.71 -11.16 -3.12
N CYS A 63 -18.58 -10.66 -2.61
CA CYS A 63 -18.23 -10.81 -1.21
C CYS A 63 -18.71 -9.58 -0.41
N ASP A 64 -19.38 -9.85 0.69
CA ASP A 64 -19.63 -8.88 1.75
C ASP A 64 -18.48 -8.94 2.80
N ASN A 65 -18.50 -8.05 3.78
CA ASN A 65 -17.53 -7.99 4.88
C ASN A 65 -16.08 -7.91 4.40
N THR A 66 -15.83 -7.06 3.40
CA THR A 66 -14.48 -6.85 2.87
C THR A 66 -13.89 -5.57 3.46
N PHE A 67 -12.66 -5.68 3.96
CA PHE A 67 -11.87 -4.58 4.50
C PHE A 67 -10.56 -4.44 3.73
N ILE A 68 -9.98 -3.23 3.73
CA ILE A 68 -8.62 -3.01 3.25
C ILE A 68 -7.71 -2.62 4.40
N TYR A 69 -6.55 -3.28 4.53
CA TYR A 69 -5.63 -3.04 5.61
C TYR A 69 -4.68 -1.87 5.32
N GLY A 70 -4.60 -0.94 6.28
CA GLY A 70 -3.76 0.25 6.26
C GLY A 70 -4.53 1.51 5.87
N ALA A 71 -4.83 2.38 6.85
CA ALA A 71 -5.43 3.69 6.59
C ALA A 71 -4.34 4.67 6.13
N HIS A 72 -3.82 4.48 4.92
CA HIS A 72 -2.73 5.28 4.33
C HIS A 72 -2.75 5.27 2.79
N VAL A 73 -1.75 5.91 2.20
CA VAL A 73 -1.61 6.15 0.75
C VAL A 73 -1.76 4.89 -0.11
N THR A 74 -1.35 3.71 0.37
CA THR A 74 -1.47 2.49 -0.44
C THR A 74 -2.92 2.06 -0.64
N SER A 75 -3.75 2.15 0.41
CA SER A 75 -5.18 1.86 0.30
C SER A 75 -5.88 2.88 -0.61
N GLN A 76 -5.54 4.17 -0.49
CA GLN A 76 -6.00 5.20 -1.41
C GLN A 76 -5.59 4.88 -2.85
N PHE A 77 -4.34 4.46 -3.05
CA PHE A 77 -3.84 4.09 -4.37
C PHE A 77 -4.68 2.97 -5.00
N TYR A 78 -5.04 1.92 -4.26
CA TYR A 78 -5.89 0.84 -4.76
C TYR A 78 -7.30 1.34 -5.12
N ILE A 79 -7.91 2.12 -4.24
CA ILE A 79 -9.24 2.69 -4.44
C ILE A 79 -9.26 3.58 -5.69
N PHE A 80 -8.31 4.52 -5.82
CA PHE A 80 -8.23 5.42 -6.97
C PHE A 80 -7.77 4.73 -8.28
N ASN A 81 -7.15 3.55 -8.19
CA ASN A 81 -6.81 2.74 -9.35
C ASN A 81 -7.88 1.71 -9.72
N GLY A 82 -9.10 1.88 -9.23
CA GLY A 82 -10.26 1.15 -9.69
C GLY A 82 -10.66 -0.05 -8.83
N LEU A 83 -10.21 -0.12 -7.56
CA LEU A 83 -10.79 -1.06 -6.60
C LEU A 83 -12.27 -0.69 -6.38
N ASN A 84 -13.17 -1.57 -6.81
CA ASN A 84 -14.61 -1.33 -6.82
C ASN A 84 -15.43 -2.35 -6.01
N VAL A 85 -14.75 -3.18 -5.20
CA VAL A 85 -15.43 -4.06 -4.26
C VAL A 85 -16.11 -3.26 -3.15
N LYS A 86 -17.18 -3.81 -2.59
CA LYS A 86 -17.88 -3.19 -1.45
C LYS A 86 -17.02 -3.27 -0.20
N LEU A 87 -16.36 -2.17 0.14
CA LEU A 87 -15.54 -2.07 1.35
C LEU A 87 -16.39 -1.64 2.54
N MET A 88 -16.25 -2.35 3.67
CA MET A 88 -16.84 -1.98 4.97
C MET A 88 -16.04 -0.87 5.66
N GLY A 89 -14.74 -0.81 5.38
CA GLY A 89 -13.84 0.19 5.97
C GLY A 89 -12.37 -0.16 5.76
N THR A 90 -11.52 0.60 6.42
CA THR A 90 -10.08 0.31 6.51
C THR A 90 -9.74 -0.24 7.89
N LEU A 91 -8.69 -1.07 7.97
CA LEU A 91 -8.14 -1.58 9.22
C LEU A 91 -6.77 -0.97 9.47
N ASP A 92 -6.55 -0.44 10.66
CA ASP A 92 -5.23 0.10 11.05
C ASP A 92 -5.02 -0.04 12.56
N LYS A 93 -3.80 -0.37 13.00
CA LYS A 93 -3.44 -0.50 14.41
C LYS A 93 -3.23 0.84 15.12
N SER A 94 -3.14 1.95 14.37
CA SER A 94 -2.86 3.25 14.93
C SER A 94 -4.07 3.82 15.67
N ALA A 95 -3.90 4.10 16.96
CA ALA A 95 -4.95 4.70 17.77
C ALA A 95 -5.42 6.07 17.24
N SER A 96 -4.52 6.83 16.62
CA SER A 96 -4.85 8.15 16.05
C SER A 96 -5.70 8.08 14.79
N LYS A 97 -5.86 6.89 14.19
CA LYS A 97 -6.65 6.68 12.97
C LYS A 97 -7.98 6.00 13.26
N ASN A 98 -8.13 5.36 14.42
CA ASN A 98 -9.35 4.63 14.73
C ASN A 98 -10.54 5.59 14.83
N GLY A 99 -11.62 5.26 14.11
CA GLY A 99 -12.80 6.10 13.99
C GLY A 99 -12.71 7.20 12.92
N GLU A 100 -11.50 7.52 12.43
CA GLU A 100 -11.27 8.52 11.40
C GLU A 100 -11.63 8.00 10.00
N ILE A 101 -11.86 8.92 9.08
CA ILE A 101 -12.16 8.60 7.69
C ILE A 101 -10.87 8.62 6.87
N LEU A 102 -10.66 7.59 6.07
CA LEU A 102 -9.54 7.57 5.13
C LEU A 102 -9.68 8.74 4.15
N TYR A 103 -8.66 9.60 4.12
CA TYR A 103 -8.65 10.82 3.31
C TYR A 103 -9.02 10.55 1.84
N GLY A 104 -9.94 11.39 1.32
CA GLY A 104 -10.45 11.27 -0.05
C GLY A 104 -11.48 10.15 -0.27
N THR A 105 -11.99 9.54 0.79
CA THR A 105 -13.01 8.48 0.75
C THR A 105 -14.08 8.72 1.82
N GLU A 106 -15.07 7.83 1.89
CA GLU A 106 -16.05 7.75 2.99
C GLU A 106 -15.76 6.57 3.94
N LEU A 107 -14.64 5.88 3.74
CA LEU A 107 -14.30 4.67 4.49
C LEU A 107 -13.79 5.03 5.88
N ARG A 108 -14.49 4.54 6.90
CA ARG A 108 -14.07 4.64 8.30
C ARG A 108 -12.95 3.64 8.59
N THR A 109 -12.03 4.04 9.46
CA THR A 109 -10.94 3.20 9.94
C THR A 109 -11.33 2.54 11.26
N PHE A 110 -11.06 1.25 11.38
CA PHE A 110 -11.29 0.44 12.56
C PHE A 110 -10.00 -0.21 13.03
N TYR A 111 -9.96 -0.64 14.28
CA TYR A 111 -8.93 -1.58 14.73
C TYR A 111 -9.11 -2.93 14.04
N PRO A 112 -8.02 -3.72 13.84
CA PRO A 112 -8.12 -5.05 13.24
C PRO A 112 -9.06 -6.01 13.99
N GLU A 113 -9.28 -5.78 15.29
CA GLU A 113 -10.20 -6.54 16.14
C GLU A 113 -11.67 -6.40 15.71
N GLU A 114 -12.02 -5.41 14.88
CA GLU A 114 -13.34 -5.31 14.25
C GLU A 114 -13.72 -6.58 13.50
N LEU A 115 -12.73 -7.31 12.98
CA LEU A 115 -12.92 -8.60 12.31
C LEU A 115 -13.60 -9.66 13.20
N LEU A 116 -13.54 -9.52 14.53
CA LEU A 116 -14.20 -10.43 15.47
C LEU A 116 -15.73 -10.30 15.46
N ASN A 117 -16.25 -9.17 14.98
CA ASN A 117 -17.68 -8.88 14.85
C ASN A 117 -18.31 -9.55 13.62
N HIS A 118 -17.50 -10.25 12.81
CA HIS A 118 -17.94 -10.92 11.59
C HIS A 118 -17.66 -12.42 11.63
N GLU A 119 -18.62 -13.23 11.20
CA GLU A 119 -18.44 -14.70 11.12
C GLU A 119 -17.37 -15.06 10.09
N GLU A 120 -17.41 -14.38 8.93
CA GLU A 120 -16.40 -14.44 7.88
C GLU A 120 -16.07 -13.02 7.41
N ALA A 121 -14.80 -12.76 7.14
CA ALA A 121 -14.33 -11.48 6.59
C ALA A 121 -13.24 -11.67 5.53
N ASN A 122 -13.17 -10.72 4.63
CA ASN A 122 -12.13 -10.64 3.60
C ASN A 122 -11.24 -9.43 3.90
N VAL A 123 -9.93 -9.62 3.88
CA VAL A 123 -8.98 -8.54 4.12
C VAL A 123 -8.02 -8.41 2.94
N ILE A 124 -8.07 -7.27 2.28
CA ILE A 124 -7.12 -6.91 1.24
C ILE A 124 -5.86 -6.36 1.90
N VAL A 125 -4.73 -7.04 1.69
CA VAL A 125 -3.42 -6.59 2.15
C VAL A 125 -2.56 -6.29 0.93
N SER A 126 -2.09 -5.06 0.81
CA SER A 126 -1.28 -4.65 -0.34
C SER A 126 -0.09 -5.58 -0.59
N HIS A 127 0.07 -6.04 -1.83
CA HIS A 127 1.20 -6.88 -2.23
C HIS A 127 2.57 -6.19 -2.06
N SER A 128 2.60 -4.86 -2.12
CA SER A 128 3.82 -4.07 -1.91
C SER A 128 4.17 -3.84 -0.45
N SER A 129 3.32 -4.29 0.49
CA SER A 129 3.62 -4.15 1.91
C SER A 129 4.74 -5.08 2.34
N VAL A 130 5.85 -4.52 2.82
CA VAL A 130 6.94 -5.28 3.44
C VAL A 130 6.52 -5.97 4.75
N TYR A 131 5.39 -5.57 5.31
CA TYR A 131 4.81 -6.10 6.54
C TYR A 131 3.65 -7.07 6.28
N LYS A 132 3.42 -7.47 5.01
CA LYS A 132 2.26 -8.31 4.64
C LYS A 132 2.16 -9.57 5.50
N ASN A 133 3.24 -10.31 5.64
CA ASN A 133 3.25 -11.55 6.41
C ASN A 133 2.99 -11.29 7.91
N GLU A 134 3.62 -10.29 8.49
CA GLU A 134 3.40 -9.87 9.88
C GLU A 134 1.94 -9.48 10.13
N ILE A 135 1.33 -8.74 9.21
CA ILE A 135 -0.09 -8.35 9.29
C ILE A 135 -0.98 -9.59 9.27
N ILE A 136 -0.74 -10.51 8.33
CA ILE A 136 -1.51 -11.74 8.17
C ILE A 136 -1.39 -12.62 9.41
N GLU A 137 -0.18 -12.86 9.91
CA GLU A 137 0.07 -13.66 11.11
C GLU A 137 -0.58 -13.04 12.34
N ASN A 138 -0.48 -11.73 12.50
CA ASN A 138 -1.12 -11.04 13.60
C ASN A 138 -2.65 -11.18 13.56
N ILE A 139 -3.30 -10.95 12.42
CA ILE A 139 -4.76 -11.12 12.31
C ILE A 139 -5.16 -12.57 12.54
N LYS A 140 -4.44 -13.53 11.99
CA LYS A 140 -4.70 -14.96 12.20
C LYS A 140 -4.61 -15.37 13.67
N SER A 141 -3.74 -14.74 14.46
CA SER A 141 -3.55 -15.07 15.87
C SER A 141 -4.80 -14.84 16.73
N PHE A 142 -5.67 -13.90 16.36
CA PHE A 142 -6.91 -13.62 17.10
C PHE A 142 -8.19 -13.98 16.32
N ALA A 143 -8.20 -13.83 15.00
CA ALA A 143 -9.37 -14.09 14.17
C ALA A 143 -9.40 -15.50 13.58
N GLY A 144 -8.27 -16.21 13.58
CA GLY A 144 -8.20 -17.60 13.09
C GLY A 144 -8.51 -17.72 11.60
N ASN A 145 -9.22 -18.81 11.24
CA ASN A 145 -9.54 -19.14 9.85
C ASN A 145 -10.78 -18.41 9.29
N ARG A 146 -11.45 -17.58 10.10
CA ARG A 146 -12.61 -16.79 9.64
C ARG A 146 -12.24 -15.67 8.67
N VAL A 147 -10.95 -15.35 8.54
CA VAL A 147 -10.46 -14.27 7.68
C VAL A 147 -9.71 -14.83 6.48
N LYS A 148 -10.12 -14.40 5.29
CA LYS A 148 -9.44 -14.67 4.02
C LYS A 148 -8.64 -13.44 3.60
N PHE A 149 -7.43 -13.66 3.05
CA PHE A 149 -6.51 -12.57 2.66
C PHE A 149 -6.29 -12.54 1.15
N PHE A 150 -6.19 -11.32 0.62
CA PHE A 150 -6.07 -11.03 -0.81
C PHE A 150 -4.98 -10.00 -1.09
#